data_08f3209d65992b3dea58d197b3d9cd68
#
_entry.id   08f3209d65992b3dea58d197b3d9cd68
#
_cell.length_a   1.000
_cell.length_b   1.000
_cell.length_c   1.000
_cell.angle_alpha   90.00
_cell.angle_beta   90.00
_cell.angle_gamma   90.00
#
_symmetry.space_group_name_H-M   'P 1'
#
loop_
_entity.id
_entity.type
_entity.pdbx_description
1 polymer ?
#
loop_
_entity_poly.entity_id
_entity_poly.type
_entity_poly.pdbx_seq_one_letter_code
_entity_poly.pdbx_strand_id
1 'polypeptide(L)'
;MNQGHAVMTALDTVEGDMAPSRRVASTRLPAAERRRQILDVALEAFARSGYHDTSMNAIARDAGVTKPVLYQHFASKHELFELLLAETGGNLLKAIEAAALEETPRLRVEAGFRAFFHFFEDQPSAFTVLYGSSLASNPEFRRDARAVRDTFAEYLTSQMGRREREEALVLAAGINGLSEGMIRHWMHEGRSRPADEMAALAARLAWGGLESLL
;
A
#
# COMPACT_ATOMS: atom_id res chain seq x y z
N MET A 1 20.70 -89.64 -5.41
CA MET A 1 19.56 -89.78 -6.34
C MET A 1 19.09 -88.36 -6.55
N ASN A 2 19.45 -87.89 -7.58
CA ASN A 2 18.87 -87.59 -8.88
C ASN A 2 18.31 -86.15 -8.97
N GLN A 3 19.04 -85.42 -9.74
CA GLN A 3 18.63 -84.75 -10.97
C GLN A 3 17.69 -83.53 -10.72
N GLY A 4 18.01 -82.42 -11.11
CA GLY A 4 18.58 -81.91 -12.34
C GLY A 4 17.54 -80.95 -12.95
N HIS A 5 17.86 -79.82 -13.26
CA HIS A 5 17.70 -79.15 -14.56
C HIS A 5 17.77 -77.64 -14.39
N ALA A 6 18.75 -77.12 -15.06
CA ALA A 6 18.85 -75.70 -15.41
C ALA A 6 17.79 -75.30 -16.43
N VAL A 7 17.25 -74.14 -16.33
CA VAL A 7 16.83 -73.35 -17.48
C VAL A 7 17.21 -71.89 -17.28
N MET A 8 18.03 -71.45 -18.13
CA MET A 8 18.52 -70.12 -18.45
C MET A 8 17.46 -69.39 -19.28
N THR A 9 17.41 -68.07 -19.09
CA THR A 9 16.96 -67.07 -20.08
C THR A 9 15.99 -66.11 -19.39
N ALA A 10 16.10 -64.86 -19.37
CA ALA A 10 16.42 -63.82 -20.27
C ALA A 10 16.60 -62.50 -19.54
N LEU A 11 17.59 -61.76 -19.92
CA LEU A 11 17.76 -60.35 -19.61
C LEU A 11 16.67 -59.60 -20.38
N ASP A 12 15.73 -58.99 -19.68
CA ASP A 12 14.92 -57.90 -20.25
C ASP A 12 15.36 -56.58 -19.63
N THR A 13 16.04 -55.85 -20.45
CA THR A 13 16.46 -54.47 -20.25
C THR A 13 15.21 -53.60 -20.32
N VAL A 14 14.69 -53.14 -19.19
CA VAL A 14 13.68 -52.10 -19.17
C VAL A 14 14.42 -50.77 -19.27
N GLU A 15 14.53 -50.23 -20.49
CA GLU A 15 14.81 -48.85 -20.73
C GLU A 15 13.74 -48.01 -20.06
N GLY A 16 14.09 -47.37 -18.93
CA GLY A 16 13.28 -46.37 -18.27
C GLY A 16 13.17 -45.14 -19.18
N ASP A 17 12.04 -45.00 -19.81
CA ASP A 17 11.59 -43.77 -20.46
C ASP A 17 11.54 -42.62 -19.45
N MET A 18 12.62 -41.85 -19.39
CA MET A 18 12.69 -40.58 -18.67
C MET A 18 11.86 -39.56 -19.45
N ALA A 19 10.58 -39.47 -19.15
CA ALA A 19 9.73 -38.37 -19.61
C ALA A 19 10.40 -37.04 -19.27
N PRO A 20 10.51 -36.11 -20.26
CA PRO A 20 11.09 -34.81 -19.98
C PRO A 20 10.26 -34.06 -18.95
N SER A 21 10.87 -33.75 -17.84
CA SER A 21 10.33 -32.83 -16.83
C SER A 21 9.70 -31.62 -17.51
N ARG A 22 8.40 -31.50 -17.52
CA ARG A 22 7.65 -30.33 -17.95
C ARG A 22 8.15 -29.17 -17.10
N ARG A 23 9.10 -28.40 -17.61
CA ARG A 23 9.37 -27.05 -17.14
C ARG A 23 8.03 -26.32 -17.20
N VAL A 24 7.42 -26.10 -16.06
CA VAL A 24 6.31 -25.16 -15.93
C VAL A 24 6.84 -23.85 -16.46
N ALA A 25 6.39 -23.47 -17.64
CA ALA A 25 6.71 -22.18 -18.23
C ALA A 25 6.22 -21.13 -17.21
N SER A 26 7.14 -20.49 -16.51
CA SER A 26 6.88 -19.32 -15.71
C SER A 26 6.23 -18.31 -16.66
N THR A 27 4.92 -18.15 -16.56
CA THR A 27 4.15 -17.20 -17.36
C THR A 27 4.73 -15.83 -17.07
N ARG A 28 5.45 -15.27 -18.04
CA ARG A 28 6.10 -13.98 -17.89
C ARG A 28 5.02 -12.93 -17.71
N LEU A 29 4.85 -12.42 -16.50
CA LEU A 29 3.88 -11.38 -16.22
C LEU A 29 4.10 -10.17 -17.14
N PRO A 30 3.04 -9.53 -17.65
CA PRO A 30 3.13 -8.26 -18.34
C PRO A 30 3.91 -7.23 -17.51
N ALA A 31 4.60 -6.30 -18.19
CA ALA A 31 5.46 -5.31 -17.50
C ALA A 31 4.71 -4.48 -16.45
N ALA A 32 3.45 -4.10 -16.72
CA ALA A 32 2.62 -3.36 -15.78
C ALA A 32 2.27 -4.18 -14.54
N GLU A 33 1.92 -5.45 -14.70
CA GLU A 33 1.62 -6.35 -13.56
C GLU A 33 2.88 -6.62 -12.74
N ARG A 34 4.02 -6.80 -13.40
CA ARG A 34 5.32 -6.97 -12.72
C ARG A 34 5.68 -5.74 -11.92
N ARG A 35 5.48 -4.55 -12.50
CA ARG A 35 5.72 -3.28 -11.80
C ARG A 35 4.86 -3.16 -10.56
N ARG A 36 3.57 -3.51 -10.65
CA ARG A 36 2.66 -3.51 -9.50
C ARG A 36 3.09 -4.49 -8.42
N GLN A 37 3.40 -5.73 -8.80
CA GLN A 37 3.93 -6.73 -7.86
C GLN A 37 5.17 -6.22 -7.09
N ILE A 38 6.08 -5.53 -7.77
CA ILE A 38 7.28 -4.97 -7.13
C ILE A 38 6.88 -3.86 -6.15
N LEU A 39 5.94 -3.00 -6.49
CA LEU A 39 5.45 -1.93 -5.60
C LEU A 39 4.78 -2.50 -4.34
N ASP A 40 3.93 -3.53 -4.49
CA ASP A 40 3.28 -4.19 -3.35
C ASP A 40 4.32 -4.81 -2.39
N VAL A 41 5.32 -5.50 -2.93
CA VAL A 41 6.42 -6.07 -2.12
C VAL A 41 7.28 -4.98 -1.48
N ALA A 42 7.54 -3.88 -2.20
CA ALA A 42 8.31 -2.75 -1.67
C ALA A 42 7.57 -2.05 -0.52
N LEU A 43 6.24 -1.91 -0.61
CA LEU A 43 5.40 -1.37 0.47
C LEU A 43 5.64 -2.14 1.78
N GLU A 44 5.53 -3.47 1.72
CA GLU A 44 5.75 -4.33 2.88
C GLU A 44 7.20 -4.28 3.39
N ALA A 45 8.17 -4.24 2.50
CA ALA A 45 9.58 -4.16 2.87
C ALA A 45 9.92 -2.85 3.58
N PHE A 46 9.45 -1.72 3.06
CA PHE A 46 9.65 -0.41 3.67
C PHE A 46 8.87 -0.25 4.98
N ALA A 47 7.65 -0.80 5.06
CA ALA A 47 6.88 -0.78 6.30
C ALA A 47 7.56 -1.57 7.42
N ARG A 48 8.14 -2.72 7.10
CA ARG A 48 8.81 -3.61 8.07
C ARG A 48 10.15 -3.08 8.56
N SER A 49 10.98 -2.57 7.67
CA SER A 49 12.38 -2.25 7.96
C SER A 49 12.71 -0.75 7.86
N GLY A 50 11.77 0.09 7.43
CA GLY A 50 12.02 1.49 7.13
C GLY A 50 12.81 1.68 5.82
N TYR A 51 12.93 2.95 5.42
CA TYR A 51 13.63 3.28 4.16
C TYR A 51 15.12 2.92 4.19
N HIS A 52 15.83 3.29 5.27
CA HIS A 52 17.30 3.16 5.32
C HIS A 52 17.76 1.71 5.27
N ASP A 53 17.12 0.84 6.05
CA ASP A 53 17.52 -0.56 6.20
C ASP A 53 16.97 -1.48 5.09
N THR A 54 16.05 -0.98 4.27
CA THR A 54 15.56 -1.72 3.10
C THR A 54 16.53 -1.58 1.93
N SER A 55 16.90 -2.70 1.30
CA SER A 55 17.77 -2.71 0.11
C SER A 55 17.02 -3.15 -1.16
N MET A 56 17.45 -2.64 -2.33
CA MET A 56 16.94 -3.09 -3.63
C MET A 56 17.12 -4.60 -3.84
N ASN A 57 18.19 -5.18 -3.28
CA ASN A 57 18.41 -6.63 -3.36
C ASN A 57 17.39 -7.42 -2.55
N ALA A 58 17.01 -6.93 -1.37
CA ALA A 58 15.95 -7.55 -0.56
C ALA A 58 14.60 -7.49 -1.26
N ILE A 59 14.24 -6.32 -1.81
CA ILE A 59 13.00 -6.14 -2.59
C ILE A 59 12.97 -7.07 -3.80
N ALA A 60 14.07 -7.16 -4.58
CA ALA A 60 14.14 -8.04 -5.75
C ALA A 60 13.92 -9.51 -5.37
N ARG A 61 14.60 -9.97 -4.31
CA ARG A 61 14.45 -11.34 -3.78
C ARG A 61 13.01 -11.60 -3.33
N ASP A 62 12.42 -10.71 -2.55
CA ASP A 62 11.08 -10.85 -1.98
C ASP A 62 10.00 -10.77 -3.08
N ALA A 63 10.23 -10.00 -4.15
CA ALA A 63 9.39 -9.95 -5.34
C ALA A 63 9.61 -11.12 -6.33
N GLY A 64 10.56 -12.02 -6.06
CA GLY A 64 10.88 -13.14 -6.95
C GLY A 64 11.44 -12.70 -8.31
N VAL A 65 12.13 -11.54 -8.37
CA VAL A 65 12.74 -11.02 -9.59
C VAL A 65 14.26 -10.91 -9.43
N THR A 66 14.97 -10.87 -10.57
CA THR A 66 16.41 -10.57 -10.54
C THR A 66 16.66 -9.08 -10.36
N LYS A 67 17.82 -8.72 -9.80
CA LYS A 67 18.23 -7.32 -9.61
C LYS A 67 18.17 -6.52 -10.94
N PRO A 68 18.64 -7.01 -12.09
CA PRO A 68 18.48 -6.31 -13.37
C PRO A 68 17.03 -6.03 -13.74
N VAL A 69 16.11 -6.98 -13.49
CA VAL A 69 14.68 -6.79 -13.74
C VAL A 69 14.10 -5.70 -12.87
N LEU A 70 14.46 -5.65 -11.57
CA LEU A 70 14.02 -4.56 -10.68
C LEU A 70 14.50 -3.20 -11.21
N TYR A 71 15.78 -3.10 -11.62
CA TYR A 71 16.35 -1.84 -12.13
C TYR A 71 15.83 -1.44 -13.52
N GLN A 72 15.19 -2.34 -14.27
CA GLN A 72 14.45 -1.99 -15.50
C GLN A 72 13.14 -1.23 -15.19
N HIS A 73 12.58 -1.42 -13.99
CA HIS A 73 11.34 -0.75 -13.57
C HIS A 73 11.57 0.49 -12.72
N PHE A 74 12.65 0.51 -11.93
CA PHE A 74 12.96 1.58 -10.96
C PHE A 74 14.46 1.83 -10.94
N ALA A 75 14.89 3.01 -11.34
CA ALA A 75 16.32 3.34 -11.46
C ALA A 75 17.05 3.39 -10.11
N SER A 76 16.33 3.64 -9.01
CA SER A 76 16.91 3.72 -7.67
C SER A 76 15.91 3.35 -6.57
N LYS A 77 16.41 3.10 -5.36
CA LYS A 77 15.59 2.95 -4.15
C LYS A 77 14.78 4.21 -3.85
N HIS A 78 15.35 5.37 -4.12
CA HIS A 78 14.70 6.66 -3.92
C HIS A 78 13.49 6.79 -4.86
N GLU A 79 13.67 6.61 -6.16
CA GLU A 79 12.58 6.64 -7.14
C GLU A 79 11.47 5.63 -6.81
N LEU A 80 11.84 4.41 -6.42
CA LEU A 80 10.87 3.39 -6.01
C LEU A 80 10.04 3.87 -4.81
N PHE A 81 10.67 4.51 -3.82
CA PHE A 81 9.99 5.01 -2.63
C PHE A 81 9.11 6.23 -2.94
N GLU A 82 9.58 7.17 -3.75
CA GLU A 82 8.79 8.32 -4.23
C GLU A 82 7.51 7.87 -4.95
N LEU A 83 7.65 6.94 -5.89
CA LEU A 83 6.52 6.39 -6.62
C LEU A 83 5.55 5.64 -5.71
N LEU A 84 6.08 4.87 -4.76
CA LEU A 84 5.27 4.17 -3.77
C LEU A 84 4.49 5.13 -2.88
N LEU A 85 5.13 6.20 -2.41
CA LEU A 85 4.50 7.25 -1.60
C LEU A 85 3.37 7.94 -2.38
N ALA A 86 3.63 8.34 -3.62
CA ALA A 86 2.64 8.98 -4.49
C ALA A 86 1.47 8.03 -4.82
N GLU A 87 1.74 6.77 -5.14
CA GLU A 87 0.71 5.78 -5.46
C GLU A 87 -0.14 5.43 -4.23
N THR A 88 0.49 5.24 -3.07
CA THR A 88 -0.23 4.95 -1.82
C THR A 88 -1.13 6.12 -1.41
N GLY A 89 -0.62 7.36 -1.49
CA GLY A 89 -1.41 8.56 -1.23
C GLY A 89 -2.56 8.73 -2.23
N GLY A 90 -2.29 8.49 -3.51
CA GLY A 90 -3.31 8.53 -4.57
C GLY A 90 -4.40 7.47 -4.40
N ASN A 91 -4.06 6.26 -3.94
CA ASN A 91 -5.04 5.20 -3.67
C ASN A 91 -5.93 5.54 -2.47
N LEU A 92 -5.33 6.10 -1.40
CA LEU A 92 -6.10 6.60 -0.27
C LEU A 92 -7.08 7.71 -0.70
N LEU A 93 -6.61 8.69 -1.49
CA LEU A 93 -7.47 9.76 -1.98
C LEU A 93 -8.62 9.22 -2.82
N LYS A 94 -8.37 8.31 -3.76
CA LYS A 94 -9.41 7.67 -4.57
C LYS A 94 -10.44 6.92 -3.73
N ALA A 95 -10.01 6.25 -2.66
CA ALA A 95 -10.93 5.57 -1.75
C ALA A 95 -11.86 6.57 -1.04
N ILE A 96 -11.33 7.72 -0.61
CA ILE A 96 -12.11 8.80 0.00
C ILE A 96 -13.05 9.45 -1.02
N GLU A 97 -12.57 9.77 -2.22
CA GLU A 97 -13.39 10.35 -3.30
C GLU A 97 -14.56 9.45 -3.69
N ALA A 98 -14.30 8.15 -3.83
CA ALA A 98 -15.33 7.17 -4.18
C ALA A 98 -16.42 7.04 -3.10
N ALA A 99 -16.05 7.22 -1.83
CA ALA A 99 -16.97 7.16 -0.70
C ALA A 99 -17.75 8.48 -0.50
N ALA A 100 -17.19 9.61 -0.89
CA ALA A 100 -17.77 10.95 -0.64
C ALA A 100 -18.81 11.40 -1.69
N LEU A 101 -19.45 10.45 -2.38
CA LEU A 101 -20.52 10.72 -3.37
C LEU A 101 -21.90 10.93 -2.73
N GLU A 102 -21.96 11.05 -1.41
CA GLU A 102 -23.18 11.22 -0.63
C GLU A 102 -23.87 12.59 -0.88
N GLU A 103 -25.19 12.62 -0.72
CA GLU A 103 -26.00 13.79 -1.04
C GLU A 103 -25.73 14.98 -0.14
N THR A 104 -25.52 14.74 1.17
CA THR A 104 -25.33 15.83 2.14
C THR A 104 -23.87 16.00 2.55
N PRO A 105 -23.43 17.24 2.86
CA PRO A 105 -22.07 17.49 3.32
C PRO A 105 -21.68 16.65 4.53
N ARG A 106 -22.59 16.47 5.48
CA ARG A 106 -22.37 15.64 6.67
C ARG A 106 -22.08 14.18 6.32
N LEU A 107 -22.92 13.59 5.48
CA LEU A 107 -22.74 12.20 5.03
C LEU A 107 -21.42 12.02 4.26
N ARG A 108 -21.02 13.02 3.45
CA ARG A 108 -19.71 13.01 2.78
C ARG A 108 -18.54 12.98 3.78
N VAL A 109 -18.61 13.76 4.85
CA VAL A 109 -17.60 13.75 5.92
C VAL A 109 -17.56 12.38 6.60
N GLU A 110 -18.72 11.82 6.95
CA GLU A 110 -18.82 10.50 7.59
C GLU A 110 -18.28 9.38 6.69
N ALA A 111 -18.65 9.38 5.42
CA ALA A 111 -18.17 8.40 4.43
C ALA A 111 -16.67 8.55 4.16
N GLY A 112 -16.16 9.78 4.06
CA GLY A 112 -14.74 10.05 3.87
C GLY A 112 -13.87 9.53 5.02
N PHE A 113 -14.27 9.77 6.27
CA PHE A 113 -13.56 9.21 7.43
C PHE A 113 -13.67 7.69 7.51
N ARG A 114 -14.82 7.10 7.14
CA ARG A 114 -14.95 5.65 7.07
C ARG A 114 -13.97 5.07 6.04
N ALA A 115 -13.92 5.62 4.83
CA ALA A 115 -12.98 5.19 3.81
C ALA A 115 -11.52 5.35 4.26
N PHE A 116 -11.19 6.45 4.95
CA PHE A 116 -9.86 6.70 5.49
C PHE A 116 -9.42 5.62 6.49
N PHE A 117 -10.24 5.31 7.51
CA PHE A 117 -9.85 4.33 8.53
C PHE A 117 -9.83 2.90 7.99
N HIS A 118 -10.79 2.52 7.14
CA HIS A 118 -10.80 1.20 6.49
C HIS A 118 -9.60 1.01 5.56
N PHE A 119 -9.16 2.03 4.84
CA PHE A 119 -7.96 1.94 4.01
C PHE A 119 -6.73 1.49 4.83
N PHE A 120 -6.54 2.02 6.03
CA PHE A 120 -5.42 1.63 6.90
C PHE A 120 -5.69 0.35 7.70
N GLU A 121 -6.94 -0.04 7.89
CA GLU A 121 -7.30 -1.35 8.42
C GLU A 121 -6.90 -2.46 7.46
N ASP A 122 -7.21 -2.28 6.18
CA ASP A 122 -6.92 -3.23 5.10
C ASP A 122 -5.43 -3.23 4.71
N GLN A 123 -4.78 -2.08 4.78
CA GLN A 123 -3.38 -1.89 4.36
C GLN A 123 -2.54 -1.19 5.46
N PRO A 124 -2.24 -1.88 6.57
CA PRO A 124 -1.47 -1.27 7.68
C PRO A 124 -0.10 -0.76 7.27
N SER A 125 0.54 -1.39 6.29
CA SER A 125 1.84 -0.99 5.75
C SER A 125 1.81 0.39 5.10
N ALA A 126 0.66 0.79 4.54
CA ALA A 126 0.45 2.13 3.99
C ALA A 126 0.62 3.23 5.04
N PHE A 127 0.22 2.97 6.29
CA PHE A 127 0.41 3.93 7.39
C PHE A 127 1.90 4.24 7.61
N THR A 128 2.75 3.21 7.63
CA THR A 128 4.19 3.40 7.85
C THR A 128 4.84 4.20 6.71
N VAL A 129 4.39 3.99 5.47
CA VAL A 129 4.90 4.74 4.31
C VAL A 129 4.40 6.18 4.31
N LEU A 130 3.11 6.43 4.60
CA LEU A 130 2.53 7.78 4.55
C LEU A 130 2.83 8.63 5.80
N TYR A 131 2.97 8.02 6.97
CA TYR A 131 3.08 8.71 8.27
C TYR A 131 4.26 8.26 9.14
N GLY A 132 5.09 7.34 8.66
CA GLY A 132 6.22 6.80 9.42
C GLY A 132 7.37 7.78 9.60
N SER A 133 8.27 7.43 10.53
CA SER A 133 9.45 8.23 10.89
C SER A 133 10.40 8.50 9.71
N SER A 134 10.43 7.63 8.71
CA SER A 134 11.27 7.80 7.52
C SER A 134 10.98 9.08 6.76
N LEU A 135 9.70 9.53 6.71
CA LEU A 135 9.31 10.80 6.09
C LEU A 135 9.73 12.01 6.95
N ALA A 136 9.60 11.90 8.27
CA ALA A 136 9.94 12.99 9.18
C ALA A 136 11.46 13.23 9.26
N SER A 137 12.24 12.14 9.24
CA SER A 137 13.69 12.17 9.43
C SER A 137 14.51 12.43 8.17
N ASN A 138 13.95 12.17 6.97
CA ASN A 138 14.67 12.35 5.71
C ASN A 138 14.21 13.62 4.98
N PRO A 139 15.11 14.64 4.83
CA PRO A 139 14.78 15.88 4.11
C PRO A 139 14.36 15.67 2.66
N GLU A 140 14.86 14.61 2.00
CA GLU A 140 14.54 14.30 0.60
C GLU A 140 13.04 13.98 0.42
N PHE A 141 12.42 13.28 1.39
CA PHE A 141 11.01 12.90 1.30
C PHE A 141 10.03 13.95 1.82
N ARG A 142 10.53 15.04 2.44
CA ARG A 142 9.65 16.11 2.92
C ARG A 142 8.85 16.79 1.82
N ARG A 143 9.44 16.91 0.61
CA ARG A 143 8.75 17.48 -0.56
C ARG A 143 7.61 16.56 -1.01
N ASP A 144 7.87 15.26 -1.12
CA ASP A 144 6.92 14.29 -1.63
C ASP A 144 5.77 14.07 -0.63
N ALA A 145 6.10 13.98 0.66
CA ALA A 145 5.11 13.95 1.72
C ALA A 145 4.25 15.23 1.77
N ARG A 146 4.86 16.39 1.46
CA ARG A 146 4.10 17.65 1.32
C ARG A 146 3.18 17.58 0.11
N ALA A 147 3.66 17.13 -1.05
CA ALA A 147 2.85 17.01 -2.26
C ALA A 147 1.61 16.12 -2.04
N VAL A 148 1.77 14.99 -1.34
CA VAL A 148 0.62 14.15 -0.96
C VAL A 148 -0.37 14.93 -0.08
N ARG A 149 0.10 15.62 0.97
CA ARG A 149 -0.76 16.44 1.84
C ARG A 149 -1.44 17.58 1.10
N ASP A 150 -0.74 18.25 0.20
CA ASP A 150 -1.28 19.35 -0.60
C ASP A 150 -2.40 18.83 -1.53
N THR A 151 -2.27 17.65 -2.11
CA THR A 151 -3.31 16.99 -2.90
C THR A 151 -4.58 16.72 -2.06
N PHE A 152 -4.42 16.23 -0.82
CA PHE A 152 -5.56 16.07 0.09
C PHE A 152 -6.18 17.40 0.49
N ALA A 153 -5.38 18.41 0.77
CA ALA A 153 -5.87 19.75 1.13
C ALA A 153 -6.66 20.37 -0.03
N GLU A 154 -6.20 20.22 -1.26
CA GLU A 154 -6.91 20.69 -2.45
C GLU A 154 -8.24 19.97 -2.63
N TYR A 155 -8.28 18.65 -2.47
CA TYR A 155 -9.51 17.88 -2.51
C TYR A 155 -10.50 18.37 -1.43
N LEU A 156 -10.09 18.48 -0.17
CA LEU A 156 -10.94 18.95 0.91
C LEU A 156 -11.44 20.37 0.65
N THR A 157 -10.58 21.26 0.17
CA THR A 157 -10.95 22.62 -0.22
C THR A 157 -12.04 22.63 -1.29
N SER A 158 -11.94 21.74 -2.29
CA SER A 158 -12.97 21.61 -3.35
C SER A 158 -14.35 21.21 -2.80
N GLN A 159 -14.41 20.53 -1.67
CA GLN A 159 -15.64 20.09 -1.01
C GLN A 159 -16.31 21.19 -0.15
N MET A 160 -15.61 22.29 0.13
CA MET A 160 -16.05 23.33 1.09
C MET A 160 -16.94 24.43 0.43
N GLY A 161 -17.27 24.32 -0.84
CA GLY A 161 -18.20 25.19 -1.53
C GLY A 161 -17.65 26.61 -1.78
N ARG A 162 -18.47 27.65 -1.46
CA ARG A 162 -18.18 29.06 -1.74
C ARG A 162 -17.31 29.79 -0.69
N ARG A 163 -16.57 29.06 0.13
CA ARG A 163 -15.67 29.68 1.12
C ARG A 163 -14.51 30.40 0.43
N GLU A 164 -13.98 31.40 1.13
CA GLU A 164 -12.74 32.02 0.72
C GLU A 164 -11.61 30.95 0.70
N ARG A 165 -10.78 30.98 -0.36
CA ARG A 165 -9.77 29.94 -0.59
C ARG A 165 -8.80 29.81 0.59
N GLU A 166 -8.39 30.92 1.20
CA GLU A 166 -7.47 30.93 2.34
C GLU A 166 -8.10 30.24 3.55
N GLU A 167 -9.35 30.56 3.89
CA GLU A 167 -10.09 29.91 4.97
C GLU A 167 -10.26 28.41 4.71
N ALA A 168 -10.64 28.02 3.49
CA ALA A 168 -10.81 26.62 3.12
C ALA A 168 -9.51 25.83 3.24
N LEU A 169 -8.36 26.40 2.88
CA LEU A 169 -7.05 25.76 3.06
C LEU A 169 -6.67 25.56 4.54
N VAL A 170 -6.96 26.53 5.39
CA VAL A 170 -6.73 26.41 6.85
C VAL A 170 -7.59 25.30 7.44
N LEU A 171 -8.87 25.22 7.07
CA LEU A 171 -9.77 24.16 7.52
C LEU A 171 -9.33 22.77 7.00
N ALA A 172 -8.93 22.69 5.74
CA ALA A 172 -8.39 21.46 5.17
C ALA A 172 -7.12 20.98 5.89
N ALA A 173 -6.23 21.90 6.25
CA ALA A 173 -5.04 21.59 7.06
C ALA A 173 -5.43 21.09 8.47
N GLY A 174 -6.46 21.67 9.07
CA GLY A 174 -7.02 21.23 10.35
C GLY A 174 -7.57 19.80 10.28
N ILE A 175 -8.35 19.48 9.24
CA ILE A 175 -8.88 18.13 9.01
C ILE A 175 -7.74 17.12 8.76
N ASN A 176 -6.72 17.48 7.97
CA ASN A 176 -5.55 16.65 7.77
C ASN A 176 -4.82 16.35 9.08
N GLY A 177 -4.61 17.37 9.92
CA GLY A 177 -3.97 17.22 11.24
C GLY A 177 -4.79 16.34 12.18
N LEU A 178 -6.12 16.50 12.19
CA LEU A 178 -7.04 15.64 12.93
C LEU A 178 -6.91 14.18 12.47
N SER A 179 -6.98 13.95 11.17
CA SER A 179 -6.88 12.62 10.56
C SER A 179 -5.56 11.95 10.90
N GLU A 180 -4.43 12.68 10.73
CA GLU A 180 -3.09 12.18 11.07
C GLU A 180 -2.95 11.86 12.56
N GLY A 181 -3.41 12.74 13.44
CA GLY A 181 -3.35 12.52 14.89
C GLY A 181 -4.14 11.29 15.32
N MET A 182 -5.35 11.13 14.81
CA MET A 182 -6.22 10.01 15.16
C MET A 182 -5.74 8.69 14.60
N ILE A 183 -5.29 8.63 13.33
CA ILE A 183 -4.76 7.38 12.74
C ILE A 183 -3.46 6.97 13.43
N ARG A 184 -2.58 7.92 13.75
CA ARG A 184 -1.34 7.66 14.46
C ARG A 184 -1.60 7.05 15.83
N HIS A 185 -2.51 7.62 16.61
CA HIS A 185 -2.92 7.07 17.89
C HIS A 185 -3.50 5.66 17.75
N TRP A 186 -4.44 5.46 16.82
CA TRP A 186 -5.08 4.18 16.59
C TRP A 186 -4.10 3.05 16.19
N MET A 187 -3.15 3.36 15.33
CA MET A 187 -2.12 2.40 14.91
C MET A 187 -1.16 2.07 16.05
N HIS A 188 -0.78 3.05 16.89
CA HIS A 188 0.08 2.84 18.06
C HIS A 188 -0.59 1.99 19.15
N GLU A 189 -1.90 2.16 19.36
CA GLU A 189 -2.70 1.36 20.30
C GLU A 189 -3.06 -0.04 19.73
N GLY A 190 -2.41 -0.46 18.66
CA GLY A 190 -2.63 -1.77 18.05
C GLY A 190 -4.03 -1.95 17.46
N ARG A 191 -4.68 -0.87 17.06
CA ARG A 191 -6.03 -0.88 16.48
C ARG A 191 -7.07 -1.49 17.42
N SER A 192 -7.00 -1.11 18.69
CA SER A 192 -7.84 -1.66 19.77
C SER A 192 -9.34 -1.38 19.61
N ARG A 193 -9.72 -0.39 18.76
CA ARG A 193 -11.10 -0.09 18.37
C ARG A 193 -11.35 -0.47 16.93
N PRO A 194 -12.59 -0.87 16.56
CA PRO A 194 -12.99 -1.03 15.16
C PRO A 194 -12.79 0.25 14.34
N ALA A 195 -12.46 0.11 13.05
CA ALA A 195 -12.29 1.24 12.14
C ALA A 195 -13.55 2.13 12.07
N ASP A 196 -14.74 1.53 12.07
CA ASP A 196 -16.01 2.27 12.08
C ASP A 196 -16.19 3.16 13.31
N GLU A 197 -15.76 2.73 14.49
CA GLU A 197 -15.81 3.55 15.71
C GLU A 197 -14.85 4.74 15.61
N MET A 198 -13.65 4.51 15.10
CA MET A 198 -12.67 5.59 14.89
C MET A 198 -13.17 6.58 13.84
N ALA A 199 -13.74 6.09 12.75
CA ALA A 199 -14.34 6.91 11.70
C ALA A 199 -15.48 7.78 12.25
N ALA A 200 -16.39 7.19 13.05
CA ALA A 200 -17.51 7.91 13.64
C ALA A 200 -17.04 8.99 14.64
N LEU A 201 -15.99 8.73 15.42
CA LEU A 201 -15.39 9.73 16.32
C LEU A 201 -14.78 10.89 15.54
N ALA A 202 -14.00 10.59 14.49
CA ALA A 202 -13.35 11.59 13.65
C ALA A 202 -14.39 12.45 12.92
N ALA A 203 -15.41 11.82 12.34
CA ALA A 203 -16.48 12.52 11.63
C ALA A 203 -17.28 13.45 12.55
N ARG A 204 -17.62 13.01 13.76
CA ARG A 204 -18.33 13.86 14.74
C ARG A 204 -17.49 15.06 15.16
N LEU A 205 -16.20 14.86 15.40
CA LEU A 205 -15.29 15.94 15.79
C LEU A 205 -15.10 16.94 14.67
N ALA A 206 -14.86 16.47 13.44
CA ALA A 206 -14.70 17.32 12.28
C ALA A 206 -15.99 18.06 11.92
N TRP A 207 -17.14 17.36 11.89
CA TRP A 207 -18.43 17.97 11.56
C TRP A 207 -18.88 18.98 12.61
N GLY A 208 -18.76 18.68 13.90
CA GLY A 208 -19.14 19.61 14.98
C GLY A 208 -18.34 20.92 14.94
N GLY A 209 -17.06 20.86 14.54
CA GLY A 209 -16.27 22.06 14.26
C GLY A 209 -16.73 22.82 13.02
N LEU A 210 -16.93 22.10 11.92
CA LEU A 210 -17.34 22.70 10.64
C LEU A 210 -18.74 23.30 10.67
N GLU A 211 -19.71 22.62 11.32
CA GLU A 211 -21.11 23.08 11.42
C GLU A 211 -21.22 24.44 12.14
N SER A 212 -20.36 24.69 13.13
CA SER A 212 -20.32 25.97 13.83
C SER A 212 -19.79 27.13 12.98
N LEU A 213 -19.24 26.83 11.82
CA LEU A 213 -18.66 27.80 10.86
C LEU A 213 -19.54 27.97 9.60
N LEU A 214 -20.62 27.19 9.47
CA LEU A 214 -21.60 27.29 8.37
C LEU A 214 -22.68 28.32 8.70
#